data_0a1ea3729fcdd597460e47b5338a5343
#
_entry.id   0a1ea3729fcdd597460e47b5338a5343
#
_cell.length_a   1.000
_cell.length_b   1.000
_cell.length_c   1.000
_cell.angle_alpha   90.00
_cell.angle_beta   90.00
_cell.angle_gamma   90.00
#
_symmetry.space_group_name_H-M   'P 1'
#
loop_
_entity.id
_entity.type
_entity.pdbx_description
1 polymer ?
#
loop_
_entity_poly.entity_id
_entity_poly.type
_entity_poly.pdbx_seq_one_letter_code
_entity_poly.pdbx_strand_id
1 'polypeptide(L)'
;RHWQGLGYPRRARNLHATAIAVTERGTFPESLDELLALPGVGPYTARALRAFAFEAEAAVVDTNIARVYARVIGRPLRRREVQAIADAAAPVGEWWAWNQTIMELGAVLCRPGSPRCDECPVASMCTWRGSDAPDPAVGSAGVSVRQARFDGSDRQARGALLRAAGHGPVPRKALAAASGRD
;
A
#
# COMPACT_ATOMS: atom_id res chain seq x y z
N ARG A 1 -7.33 15.79 16.83
CA ARG A 1 -7.30 14.90 18.01
C ARG A 1 -7.46 13.42 17.63
N HIS A 2 -8.47 13.04 16.82
CA HIS A 2 -8.77 11.64 16.47
C HIS A 2 -7.67 10.91 15.69
N TRP A 3 -6.72 11.64 15.06
CA TRP A 3 -5.61 11.05 14.32
C TRP A 3 -4.29 10.98 15.10
N GLN A 4 -4.32 11.43 16.37
CA GLN A 4 -3.12 11.48 17.20
C GLN A 4 -2.56 10.06 17.45
N GLY A 5 -1.28 9.86 17.20
CA GLY A 5 -0.63 8.55 17.34
C GLY A 5 -0.69 7.63 16.11
N LEU A 6 -1.57 7.88 15.14
CA LEU A 6 -1.70 7.03 13.94
C LEU A 6 -0.61 7.28 12.88
N GLY A 7 0.20 8.33 13.05
CA GLY A 7 1.21 8.71 12.07
C GLY A 7 0.63 9.25 10.76
N TYR A 8 1.52 9.53 9.81
CA TYR A 8 1.13 9.99 8.47
C TYR A 8 0.04 11.07 8.44
N PRO A 9 0.25 12.26 9.07
CA PRO A 9 -0.77 13.30 9.24
C PRO A 9 -1.35 13.80 7.90
N ARG A 10 -0.60 13.64 6.81
CA ARG A 10 -1.07 13.94 5.46
C ARG A 10 -2.30 13.09 5.07
N ARG A 11 -2.39 11.85 5.56
CA ARG A 11 -3.56 10.99 5.32
C ARG A 11 -4.82 11.55 5.94
N ALA A 12 -4.74 12.06 7.19
CA ALA A 12 -5.88 12.72 7.84
C ALA A 12 -6.36 13.94 7.06
N ARG A 13 -5.42 14.79 6.61
CA ARG A 13 -5.76 15.97 5.81
C ARG A 13 -6.40 15.60 4.48
N ASN A 14 -5.86 14.60 3.79
CA ASN A 14 -6.41 14.12 2.53
C ASN A 14 -7.80 13.52 2.74
N LEU A 15 -7.98 12.68 3.76
CA LEU A 15 -9.29 12.09 4.10
C LEU A 15 -10.34 13.17 4.38
N HIS A 16 -9.97 14.21 5.12
CA HIS A 16 -10.86 15.35 5.37
C HIS A 16 -11.22 16.09 4.08
N ALA A 17 -10.23 16.37 3.22
CA ALA A 17 -10.47 17.02 1.93
C ALA A 17 -11.34 16.15 1.00
N THR A 18 -11.12 14.84 0.99
CA THR A 18 -11.98 13.89 0.26
C THR A 18 -13.41 13.91 0.78
N ALA A 19 -13.59 13.92 2.11
CA ALA A 19 -14.93 13.97 2.71
C ALA A 19 -15.68 15.25 2.30
N ILE A 20 -15.01 16.41 2.28
CA ILE A 20 -15.60 17.67 1.79
C ILE A 20 -16.01 17.52 0.31
N ALA A 21 -15.10 17.07 -0.55
CA ALA A 21 -15.37 16.93 -1.99
C ALA A 21 -16.54 15.98 -2.28
N VAL A 22 -16.65 14.87 -1.54
CA VAL A 22 -17.77 13.92 -1.67
C VAL A 22 -19.08 14.54 -1.15
N THR A 23 -19.04 15.30 -0.07
CA THR A 23 -20.22 15.99 0.48
C THR A 23 -20.74 17.07 -0.49
N GLU A 24 -19.84 17.85 -1.06
CA GLU A 24 -20.19 18.89 -2.05
C GLU A 24 -20.76 18.29 -3.34
N ARG A 25 -20.26 17.12 -3.73
CA ARG A 25 -20.78 16.37 -4.89
C ARG A 25 -22.17 15.77 -4.61
N GLY A 26 -22.49 15.44 -3.37
CA GLY A 26 -23.75 14.82 -2.96
C GLY A 26 -23.81 13.29 -3.13
N THR A 27 -22.87 12.70 -3.88
CA THR A 27 -22.75 11.24 -4.08
C THR A 27 -21.30 10.80 -4.03
N PHE A 28 -21.06 9.57 -3.59
CA PHE A 28 -19.72 8.99 -3.65
C PHE A 28 -19.42 8.53 -5.08
N PRO A 29 -18.26 8.91 -5.68
CA PRO A 29 -17.92 8.49 -7.03
C PRO A 29 -17.53 7.01 -7.08
N GLU A 30 -17.88 6.34 -8.18
CA GLU A 30 -17.62 4.90 -8.38
C GLU A 30 -16.69 4.62 -9.56
N SER A 31 -16.59 5.52 -10.53
CA SER A 31 -15.69 5.35 -11.66
C SER A 31 -14.23 5.55 -11.24
N LEU A 32 -13.31 4.85 -11.92
CA LEU A 32 -11.88 4.94 -11.61
C LEU A 32 -11.37 6.38 -11.72
N ASP A 33 -11.76 7.09 -12.78
CA ASP A 33 -11.28 8.45 -13.05
C ASP A 33 -11.77 9.45 -12.00
N GLU A 34 -13.02 9.36 -11.60
CA GLU A 34 -13.59 10.22 -10.56
C GLU A 34 -12.97 9.94 -9.19
N LEU A 35 -12.72 8.66 -8.86
CA LEU A 35 -12.01 8.29 -7.64
C LEU A 35 -10.58 8.84 -7.62
N LEU A 36 -9.89 8.77 -8.76
CA LEU A 36 -8.54 9.34 -8.89
C LEU A 36 -8.50 10.86 -8.77
N ALA A 37 -9.59 11.54 -9.07
CA ALA A 37 -9.70 12.99 -8.90
C ALA A 37 -9.86 13.43 -7.43
N LEU A 38 -10.19 12.50 -6.52
CA LEU A 38 -10.35 12.82 -5.09
C LEU A 38 -9.00 13.09 -4.41
N PRO A 39 -8.95 14.07 -3.48
CA PRO A 39 -7.72 14.42 -2.76
C PRO A 39 -7.08 13.23 -2.03
N GLY A 40 -5.86 12.85 -2.41
CA GLY A 40 -5.11 11.77 -1.76
C GLY A 40 -5.55 10.35 -2.12
N VAL A 41 -6.46 10.19 -3.06
CA VAL A 41 -6.80 8.90 -3.66
C VAL A 41 -5.85 8.64 -4.83
N GLY A 42 -4.97 7.66 -4.66
CA GLY A 42 -4.06 7.21 -5.71
C GLY A 42 -4.59 5.94 -6.41
N PRO A 43 -3.86 5.44 -7.43
CA PRO A 43 -4.29 4.26 -8.21
C PRO A 43 -4.63 3.03 -7.37
N TYR A 44 -3.83 2.75 -6.33
CA TYR A 44 -4.12 1.67 -5.39
C TYR A 44 -5.45 1.90 -4.66
N THR A 45 -5.64 3.07 -4.05
CA THR A 45 -6.84 3.36 -3.25
C THR A 45 -8.10 3.38 -4.12
N ALA A 46 -8.03 3.98 -5.32
CA ALA A 46 -9.15 4.02 -6.24
C ALA A 46 -9.59 2.60 -6.67
N ARG A 47 -8.63 1.74 -7.03
CA ARG A 47 -8.92 0.36 -7.41
C ARG A 47 -9.39 -0.48 -6.21
N ALA A 48 -8.85 -0.25 -5.02
CA ALA A 48 -9.30 -0.91 -3.80
C ALA A 48 -10.74 -0.53 -3.43
N LEU A 49 -11.13 0.74 -3.58
CA LEU A 49 -12.51 1.17 -3.40
C LEU A 49 -13.44 0.48 -4.40
N ARG A 50 -13.06 0.44 -5.67
CA ARG A 50 -13.84 -0.27 -6.69
C ARG A 50 -14.02 -1.75 -6.36
N ALA A 51 -12.92 -2.45 -6.06
CA ALA A 51 -12.97 -3.89 -5.84
C ALA A 51 -13.65 -4.27 -4.52
N PHE A 52 -13.39 -3.55 -3.43
CA PHE A 52 -13.80 -3.96 -2.09
C PHE A 52 -15.05 -3.26 -1.56
N ALA A 53 -15.32 -2.03 -1.99
CA ALA A 53 -16.50 -1.29 -1.54
C ALA A 53 -17.65 -1.32 -2.53
N PHE A 54 -17.34 -1.38 -3.84
CA PHE A 54 -18.35 -1.41 -4.90
C PHE A 54 -18.46 -2.76 -5.60
N GLU A 55 -17.61 -3.73 -5.25
CA GLU A 55 -17.54 -5.06 -5.88
C GLU A 55 -17.42 -4.99 -7.41
N ALA A 56 -16.84 -3.89 -7.91
CA ALA A 56 -16.69 -3.61 -9.32
C ALA A 56 -15.35 -4.15 -9.85
N GLU A 57 -15.30 -4.34 -11.17
CA GLU A 57 -14.10 -4.81 -11.86
C GLU A 57 -12.90 -3.89 -11.63
N ALA A 58 -11.95 -4.36 -10.82
CA ALA A 58 -10.68 -3.69 -10.59
C ALA A 58 -9.65 -4.65 -9.99
N ALA A 59 -8.52 -4.82 -10.64
CA ALA A 59 -7.39 -5.49 -10.01
C ALA A 59 -6.62 -4.50 -9.13
N VAL A 60 -6.36 -4.92 -7.90
CA VAL A 60 -5.58 -4.16 -6.91
C VAL A 60 -4.13 -4.62 -6.97
N VAL A 61 -3.18 -3.69 -6.90
CA VAL A 61 -1.75 -4.02 -6.79
C VAL A 61 -1.17 -3.31 -5.58
N ASP A 62 -1.06 -4.06 -4.48
CA ASP A 62 -0.30 -3.67 -3.29
C ASP A 62 1.11 -4.30 -3.32
N THR A 63 1.87 -4.11 -2.25
CA THR A 63 3.23 -4.68 -2.12
C THR A 63 3.24 -6.21 -2.08
N ASN A 64 2.19 -6.84 -1.57
CA ASN A 64 2.07 -8.30 -1.50
C ASN A 64 1.77 -8.88 -2.88
N ILE A 65 0.79 -8.33 -3.56
CA ILE A 65 0.37 -8.71 -4.90
C ILE A 65 1.51 -8.51 -5.91
N ALA A 66 2.17 -7.35 -5.87
CA ALA A 66 3.30 -7.06 -6.75
C ALA A 66 4.45 -8.08 -6.56
N ARG A 67 4.73 -8.47 -5.32
CA ARG A 67 5.74 -9.49 -5.01
C ARG A 67 5.36 -10.87 -5.55
N VAL A 68 4.10 -11.28 -5.37
CA VAL A 68 3.60 -12.55 -5.89
C VAL A 68 3.78 -12.61 -7.40
N TYR A 69 3.29 -11.61 -8.13
CA TYR A 69 3.40 -11.59 -9.59
C TYR A 69 4.85 -11.55 -10.08
N ALA A 70 5.72 -10.76 -9.45
CA ALA A 70 7.14 -10.72 -9.83
C ALA A 70 7.79 -12.12 -9.72
N ARG A 71 7.50 -12.86 -8.64
CA ARG A 71 8.04 -14.21 -8.43
C ARG A 71 7.40 -15.25 -9.35
N VAL A 72 6.11 -15.20 -9.57
CA VAL A 72 5.42 -16.10 -10.51
C VAL A 72 5.96 -15.92 -11.93
N ILE A 73 6.13 -14.67 -12.37
CA ILE A 73 6.71 -14.35 -13.70
C ILE A 73 8.23 -14.59 -13.77
N GLY A 74 8.93 -14.57 -12.62
CA GLY A 74 10.37 -14.86 -12.54
C GLY A 74 11.30 -13.71 -12.93
N ARG A 75 10.80 -12.47 -13.06
CA ARG A 75 11.60 -11.29 -13.38
C ARG A 75 11.05 -10.02 -12.70
N PRO A 76 11.86 -8.98 -12.48
CA PRO A 76 11.37 -7.69 -12.02
C PRO A 76 10.32 -7.10 -12.97
N LEU A 77 9.26 -6.52 -12.41
CA LEU A 77 8.14 -5.95 -13.16
C LEU A 77 8.09 -4.43 -12.99
N ARG A 78 7.82 -3.72 -14.08
CA ARG A 78 7.52 -2.28 -14.07
C ARG A 78 6.06 -2.06 -13.65
N ARG A 79 5.73 -0.86 -13.17
CA ARG A 79 4.38 -0.52 -12.69
C ARG A 79 3.26 -0.87 -13.68
N ARG A 80 3.46 -0.56 -14.97
CA ARG A 80 2.46 -0.87 -16.00
C ARG A 80 2.33 -2.36 -16.26
N GLU A 81 3.42 -3.10 -16.20
CA GLU A 81 3.43 -4.56 -16.41
C GLU A 81 2.70 -5.29 -15.28
N VAL A 82 3.03 -4.99 -14.02
CA VAL A 82 2.37 -5.64 -12.89
C VAL A 82 0.87 -5.33 -12.85
N GLN A 83 0.47 -4.12 -13.22
CA GLN A 83 -0.95 -3.77 -13.30
C GLN A 83 -1.64 -4.52 -14.44
N ALA A 84 -1.04 -4.59 -15.63
CA ALA A 84 -1.60 -5.33 -16.77
C ALA A 84 -1.73 -6.83 -16.47
N ILE A 85 -0.75 -7.42 -15.78
CA ILE A 85 -0.81 -8.82 -15.32
C ILE A 85 -1.95 -9.00 -14.33
N ALA A 86 -2.10 -8.11 -13.36
CA ALA A 86 -3.16 -8.18 -12.37
C ALA A 86 -4.55 -8.05 -13.01
N ASP A 87 -4.71 -7.11 -13.95
CA ASP A 87 -5.97 -6.92 -14.69
C ASP A 87 -6.34 -8.17 -15.54
N ALA A 88 -5.34 -8.85 -16.11
CA ALA A 88 -5.56 -10.04 -16.93
C ALA A 88 -5.73 -11.34 -16.13
N ALA A 89 -5.21 -11.40 -14.91
CA ALA A 89 -5.22 -12.62 -14.10
C ALA A 89 -6.52 -12.80 -13.31
N ALA A 90 -7.26 -11.74 -13.03
CA ALA A 90 -8.48 -11.82 -12.23
C ALA A 90 -9.61 -12.48 -13.04
N PRO A 91 -10.25 -13.54 -12.51
CA PRO A 91 -11.41 -14.15 -13.16
C PRO A 91 -12.57 -13.15 -13.24
N VAL A 92 -13.29 -13.18 -14.34
CA VAL A 92 -14.48 -12.33 -14.53
C VAL A 92 -15.52 -12.61 -13.44
N GLY A 93 -15.99 -11.58 -12.78
CA GLY A 93 -16.97 -11.66 -11.70
C GLY A 93 -16.40 -11.97 -10.32
N GLU A 94 -15.12 -12.35 -10.20
CA GLU A 94 -14.50 -12.75 -8.93
C GLU A 94 -13.49 -11.74 -8.39
N TRP A 95 -13.62 -10.48 -8.75
CA TRP A 95 -12.62 -9.43 -8.47
C TRP A 95 -12.34 -9.25 -6.98
N TRP A 96 -13.38 -9.26 -6.15
CA TRP A 96 -13.23 -9.14 -4.70
C TRP A 96 -12.42 -10.30 -4.13
N ALA A 97 -12.89 -11.53 -4.39
CA ALA A 97 -12.28 -12.76 -3.86
C ALA A 97 -10.85 -12.95 -4.40
N TRP A 98 -10.63 -12.67 -5.68
CA TRP A 98 -9.31 -12.77 -6.30
C TRP A 98 -8.29 -11.83 -5.67
N ASN A 99 -8.62 -10.54 -5.57
CA ASN A 99 -7.73 -9.55 -4.95
C ASN A 99 -7.39 -9.92 -3.51
N GLN A 100 -8.38 -10.35 -2.73
CA GLN A 100 -8.19 -10.77 -1.34
C GLN A 100 -7.28 -12.00 -1.27
N THR A 101 -7.53 -13.01 -2.09
CA THR A 101 -6.75 -14.26 -2.14
C THR A 101 -5.29 -14.01 -2.47
N ILE A 102 -4.98 -13.21 -3.51
CA ILE A 102 -3.60 -12.92 -3.89
C ILE A 102 -2.90 -12.05 -2.83
N MET A 103 -3.62 -11.13 -2.20
CA MET A 103 -3.09 -10.31 -1.11
C MET A 103 -2.72 -11.16 0.09
N GLU A 104 -3.57 -12.10 0.50
CA GLU A 104 -3.32 -13.05 1.59
C GLU A 104 -2.20 -14.02 1.24
N LEU A 105 -2.18 -14.56 0.03
CA LEU A 105 -1.07 -15.38 -0.46
C LEU A 105 0.27 -14.66 -0.28
N GLY A 106 0.33 -13.39 -0.65
CA GLY A 106 1.51 -12.56 -0.47
C GLY A 106 1.86 -12.29 1.00
N ALA A 107 0.87 -12.09 1.85
CA ALA A 107 1.07 -11.78 3.26
C ALA A 107 1.47 -13.01 4.08
N VAL A 108 0.88 -14.17 3.80
CA VAL A 108 1.00 -15.39 4.63
C VAL A 108 2.07 -16.34 4.10
N LEU A 109 2.07 -16.63 2.81
CA LEU A 109 2.94 -17.64 2.20
C LEU A 109 4.11 -17.02 1.42
N CYS A 110 3.83 -16.15 0.46
CA CYS A 110 4.84 -15.53 -0.39
C CYS A 110 5.52 -14.32 0.30
N ARG A 111 5.98 -14.49 1.54
CA ARG A 111 6.55 -13.43 2.39
C ARG A 111 7.88 -12.88 1.84
N PRO A 112 8.24 -11.62 2.18
CA PRO A 112 9.58 -11.11 1.94
C PRO A 112 10.62 -11.95 2.71
N GLY A 113 11.74 -12.27 2.11
CA GLY A 113 12.88 -12.93 2.75
C GLY A 113 12.70 -14.43 3.04
N SER A 114 11.52 -14.88 3.47
CA SER A 114 11.29 -16.28 3.86
C SER A 114 9.93 -16.77 3.34
N PRO A 115 9.79 -17.00 2.02
CA PRO A 115 8.55 -17.54 1.45
C PRO A 115 8.39 -19.01 1.79
N ARG A 116 7.16 -19.42 2.08
CA ARG A 116 6.77 -20.81 2.38
C ARG A 116 6.35 -21.50 1.08
N CYS A 117 7.32 -21.73 0.18
CA CYS A 117 7.06 -22.23 -1.16
C CYS A 117 6.45 -23.64 -1.20
N ASP A 118 6.75 -24.48 -0.23
CA ASP A 118 6.25 -25.86 -0.17
C ASP A 118 4.75 -25.94 0.18
N GLU A 119 4.23 -24.90 0.81
CA GLU A 119 2.80 -24.76 1.15
C GLU A 119 2.05 -23.88 0.12
N CYS A 120 2.74 -23.36 -0.89
CA CYS A 120 2.17 -22.39 -1.81
C CYS A 120 1.31 -23.08 -2.89
N PRO A 121 0.02 -22.76 -3.01
CA PRO A 121 -0.87 -23.40 -3.99
C PRO A 121 -0.48 -23.11 -5.46
N VAL A 122 0.26 -22.06 -5.69
CA VAL A 122 0.75 -21.69 -7.06
C VAL A 122 2.23 -22.05 -7.27
N ALA A 123 2.79 -22.89 -6.43
CA ALA A 123 4.20 -23.27 -6.50
C ALA A 123 4.60 -23.88 -7.85
N SER A 124 3.72 -24.69 -8.46
CA SER A 124 3.97 -25.34 -9.75
C SER A 124 4.01 -24.37 -10.93
N MET A 125 3.38 -23.20 -10.80
CA MET A 125 3.36 -22.16 -11.82
C MET A 125 4.42 -21.06 -11.57
N CYS A 126 5.11 -21.11 -10.43
CA CYS A 126 6.04 -20.07 -10.03
C CYS A 126 7.40 -20.26 -10.68
N THR A 127 7.74 -19.41 -11.64
CA THR A 127 9.02 -19.47 -12.38
C THR A 127 10.24 -19.27 -11.48
N TRP A 128 10.10 -18.42 -10.43
CA TRP A 128 11.21 -18.17 -9.51
C TRP A 128 11.46 -19.32 -8.52
N ARG A 129 10.42 -20.09 -8.15
CA ARG A 129 10.57 -21.22 -7.23
C ARG A 129 11.54 -22.26 -7.77
N GLY A 130 12.51 -22.66 -6.95
CA GLY A 130 13.53 -23.66 -7.32
C GLY A 130 14.59 -23.14 -8.30
N SER A 131 14.63 -21.83 -8.58
CA SER A 131 15.71 -21.21 -9.32
C SER A 131 16.77 -20.66 -8.36
N ASP A 132 18.03 -20.64 -8.80
CA ASP A 132 19.15 -19.96 -8.11
C ASP A 132 19.19 -18.46 -8.40
N ALA A 133 18.20 -17.94 -9.12
CA ALA A 133 18.15 -16.54 -9.51
C ALA A 133 17.83 -15.63 -8.30
N PRO A 134 18.36 -14.40 -8.29
CA PRO A 134 17.99 -13.40 -7.30
C PRO A 134 16.47 -13.19 -7.25
N ASP A 135 15.95 -12.85 -6.06
CA ASP A 135 14.51 -12.61 -5.88
C ASP A 135 14.01 -11.46 -6.79
N PRO A 136 13.17 -11.75 -7.79
CA PRO A 136 12.71 -10.76 -8.75
C PRO A 136 11.77 -9.71 -8.13
N ALA A 137 11.27 -9.96 -6.93
CA ALA A 137 10.52 -8.96 -6.19
C ALA A 137 11.39 -7.76 -5.80
N VAL A 138 12.70 -7.99 -5.59
CA VAL A 138 13.65 -6.92 -5.34
C VAL A 138 13.80 -6.07 -6.60
N GLY A 139 13.47 -4.78 -6.48
CA GLY A 139 13.48 -3.86 -7.64
C GLY A 139 12.21 -3.85 -8.48
N SER A 140 11.23 -4.71 -8.20
CA SER A 140 9.92 -4.65 -8.85
C SER A 140 9.10 -3.47 -8.34
N ALA A 141 8.34 -2.86 -9.26
CA ALA A 141 7.44 -1.77 -8.92
C ALA A 141 6.30 -2.24 -8.00
N GLY A 142 5.97 -1.41 -7.01
CA GLY A 142 4.93 -1.73 -6.03
C GLY A 142 5.46 -2.51 -4.82
N VAL A 143 6.59 -3.19 -4.93
CA VAL A 143 7.20 -3.89 -3.80
C VAL A 143 7.89 -2.88 -2.88
N SER A 144 7.54 -2.91 -1.60
CA SER A 144 8.13 -2.01 -0.61
C SER A 144 9.56 -2.40 -0.26
N VAL A 145 10.44 -1.39 -0.15
CA VAL A 145 11.77 -1.57 0.42
C VAL A 145 11.70 -1.57 1.95
N ARG A 146 12.66 -2.24 2.58
CA ARG A 146 12.79 -2.25 4.03
C ARG A 146 12.96 -0.82 4.55
N GLN A 147 12.09 -0.41 5.45
CA GLN A 147 12.20 0.89 6.10
C GLN A 147 13.36 0.91 7.11
N ALA A 148 14.03 2.05 7.23
CA ALA A 148 15.02 2.27 8.28
C ALA A 148 14.39 2.08 9.67
N ARG A 149 15.22 1.79 10.68
CA ARG A 149 14.79 1.69 12.08
C ARG A 149 13.98 2.93 12.49
N PHE A 150 12.98 2.71 13.35
CA PHE A 150 12.14 3.79 13.86
C PHE A 150 12.93 4.69 14.83
N ASP A 151 13.69 4.06 15.73
CA ASP A 151 14.47 4.75 16.75
C ASP A 151 15.57 5.61 16.11
N GLY A 152 15.65 6.87 16.54
CA GLY A 152 16.58 7.87 15.99
C GLY A 152 16.17 8.44 14.62
N SER A 153 15.06 7.96 14.02
CA SER A 153 14.63 8.39 12.68
C SER A 153 13.89 9.72 12.68
N ASP A 154 13.85 10.38 11.51
CA ASP A 154 13.01 11.57 11.29
C ASP A 154 11.52 11.31 11.53
N ARG A 155 11.08 10.06 11.39
CA ARG A 155 9.70 9.66 11.69
C ARG A 155 9.41 9.76 13.19
N GLN A 156 10.34 9.33 14.04
CA GLN A 156 10.24 9.46 15.49
C GLN A 156 10.23 10.93 15.91
N ALA A 157 11.19 11.70 15.43
CA ALA A 157 11.28 13.13 15.73
C ALA A 157 10.03 13.90 15.31
N ARG A 158 9.52 13.67 14.09
CA ARG A 158 8.26 14.26 13.62
C ARG A 158 7.08 13.86 14.46
N GLY A 159 7.01 12.60 14.88
CA GLY A 159 5.96 12.11 15.78
C GLY A 159 6.00 12.77 17.15
N ALA A 160 7.20 12.99 17.71
CA ALA A 160 7.39 13.68 18.97
C ALA A 160 6.95 15.15 18.90
N LEU A 161 7.36 15.86 17.84
CA LEU A 161 6.95 17.26 17.59
C LEU A 161 5.42 17.40 17.42
N LEU A 162 4.79 16.49 16.71
CA LEU A 162 3.33 16.50 16.54
C LEU A 162 2.59 16.25 17.86
N ARG A 163 3.10 15.37 18.72
CA ARG A 163 2.55 15.16 20.06
C ARG A 163 2.71 16.43 20.92
N ALA A 164 3.90 17.03 20.95
CA ALA A 164 4.14 18.26 21.69
C ALA A 164 3.22 19.40 21.22
N ALA A 165 3.09 19.60 19.92
CA ALA A 165 2.19 20.60 19.33
C ALA A 165 0.72 20.33 19.61
N GLY A 166 0.32 19.08 19.84
CA GLY A 166 -1.03 18.71 20.24
C GLY A 166 -1.41 19.18 21.66
N HIS A 167 -0.41 19.43 22.52
CA HIS A 167 -0.59 19.95 23.87
C HIS A 167 -0.50 21.50 23.96
N GLY A 168 -0.01 22.15 22.90
CA GLY A 168 0.11 23.60 22.84
C GLY A 168 1.22 24.06 21.88
N PRO A 169 1.39 25.39 21.72
CA PRO A 169 2.44 25.94 20.88
C PRO A 169 3.83 25.52 21.34
N VAL A 170 4.67 25.02 20.43
CA VAL A 170 6.07 24.66 20.71
C VAL A 170 6.97 25.79 20.26
N PRO A 171 7.63 26.52 21.16
CA PRO A 171 8.53 27.59 20.81
C PRO A 171 9.74 27.06 19.98
N ARG A 172 10.25 27.89 19.04
CA ARG A 172 11.36 27.48 18.17
C ARG A 172 12.57 26.94 18.97
N LYS A 173 12.90 27.56 20.09
CA LYS A 173 14.01 27.16 20.99
C LYS A 173 13.79 25.77 21.65
N ALA A 174 12.56 25.27 21.72
CA ALA A 174 12.22 23.99 22.33
C ALA A 174 12.07 22.86 21.27
N LEU A 175 12.25 23.14 19.98
CA LEU A 175 12.01 22.14 18.92
C LEU A 175 13.00 20.96 19.00
N ALA A 176 14.27 21.20 19.30
CA ALA A 176 15.28 20.16 19.44
C ALA A 176 14.87 19.18 20.56
N ALA A 177 14.70 19.68 21.76
CA ALA A 177 14.26 18.88 22.92
C ALA A 177 12.91 18.18 22.67
N ALA A 178 11.92 18.88 22.10
CA ALA A 178 10.61 18.31 21.78
C ALA A 178 10.66 17.21 20.70
N SER A 179 11.67 17.24 19.82
CA SER A 179 11.89 16.22 18.81
C SER A 179 12.63 14.99 19.34
N GLY A 180 13.23 15.06 20.54
CA GLY A 180 14.15 14.05 21.07
C GLY A 180 15.49 14.01 20.36
N ARG A 181 15.89 15.13 19.75
CA ARG A 181 17.21 15.30 19.09
C ARG A 181 17.92 16.48 19.76
N ASP A 182 19.11 16.22 20.21
CA ASP A 182 20.04 17.25 20.74
C ASP A 182 20.65 18.04 19.58
#